data_ef81b2a2adab01e77d1f1e0f90c80ca5
#
_entry.id   ef81b2a2adab01e77d1f1e0f90c80ca5
#
_cell.length_a   1.000
_cell.length_b   1.000
_cell.length_c   1.000
_cell.angle_alpha   90.00
_cell.angle_beta   90.00
_cell.angle_gamma   90.00
#
_symmetry.space_group_name_H-M   'P 1'
#
loop_
_entity.id
_entity.type
_entity.pdbx_description
1 polymer ?
#
loop_
_entity_poly.entity_id
_entity_poly.type
_entity_poly.pdbx_seq_one_letter_code
_entity_poly.pdbx_strand_id
1 'polypeptide(L)'
;MQSNDNSCIEQIYPDKAKILDKVKDLDDCVYDFGGFSASGVLDIIKNCDVVIIPCLPTYNSFIRTVETINEIISINPNIILLATNYKDDREEEFLENELDKRYKDIPTFYFKNSKIVNNAANYGLSFTELYNENSLSKRSYSSFFNEYRRLLKAIRSKS
;
A
#
# COMPACT_ATOMS: atom_id res chain seq x y z
N MET A 1 -4.78 31.29 -12.50
CA MET A 1 -3.87 30.17 -12.09
C MET A 1 -4.59 28.88 -12.42
N GLN A 2 -4.24 28.25 -13.53
CA GLN A 2 -4.77 26.92 -13.89
C GLN A 2 -3.97 25.90 -13.08
N SER A 3 -4.64 25.16 -12.23
CA SER A 3 -4.08 23.97 -11.56
C SER A 3 -3.84 22.90 -12.64
N ASN A 4 -2.59 22.58 -12.90
CA ASN A 4 -2.23 21.38 -13.65
C ASN A 4 -2.51 20.15 -12.75
N ASP A 5 -3.76 19.75 -12.65
CA ASP A 5 -4.16 18.51 -12.01
C ASP A 5 -4.05 17.37 -13.05
N ASN A 6 -2.83 16.85 -13.21
CA ASN A 6 -2.53 15.68 -14.05
C ASN A 6 -2.63 14.36 -13.26
N SER A 7 -3.43 14.31 -12.21
CA SER A 7 -3.77 13.03 -11.57
C SER A 7 -4.85 12.32 -12.40
N CYS A 8 -4.44 11.58 -13.41
CA CYS A 8 -5.33 10.67 -14.12
C CYS A 8 -5.54 9.42 -13.26
N ILE A 9 -6.69 9.36 -12.57
CA ILE A 9 -7.20 8.09 -12.06
C ILE A 9 -7.99 7.45 -13.20
N GLU A 10 -7.40 6.44 -13.84
CA GLU A 10 -8.09 5.65 -14.87
C GLU A 10 -8.60 4.35 -14.26
N GLN A 11 -9.91 4.13 -14.33
CA GLN A 11 -10.51 2.86 -13.92
C GLN A 11 -10.36 1.85 -15.07
N ILE A 12 -9.56 0.81 -14.82
CA ILE A 12 -9.26 -0.25 -15.80
C ILE A 12 -10.15 -1.45 -15.52
N TYR A 13 -10.91 -1.87 -16.53
CA TYR A 13 -11.70 -3.09 -16.47
C TYR A 13 -10.89 -4.31 -16.97
N PRO A 14 -11.11 -5.51 -16.42
CA PRO A 14 -10.32 -6.73 -16.70
C PRO A 14 -10.16 -7.06 -18.19
N ASP A 15 -11.11 -6.71 -19.01
CA ASP A 15 -11.15 -7.02 -20.46
C ASP A 15 -10.15 -6.18 -21.29
N LYS A 16 -9.50 -5.21 -20.65
CA LYS A 16 -8.56 -4.29 -21.32
C LYS A 16 -7.10 -4.61 -20.99
N ALA A 17 -6.73 -5.89 -20.89
CA ALA A 17 -5.33 -6.32 -20.65
C ALA A 17 -4.30 -5.78 -21.68
N LYS A 18 -4.73 -5.13 -22.78
CA LYS A 18 -3.92 -4.36 -23.71
C LYS A 18 -3.35 -3.04 -23.14
N ILE A 19 -3.59 -2.79 -21.86
CA ILE A 19 -3.17 -1.55 -21.20
C ILE A 19 -1.68 -1.58 -20.82
N LEU A 20 -1.10 -2.77 -20.63
CA LEU A 20 0.36 -2.89 -20.39
C LEU A 20 1.21 -2.13 -21.42
N ASP A 21 0.79 -2.09 -22.68
CA ASP A 21 1.54 -1.34 -23.72
C ASP A 21 1.40 0.18 -23.57
N LYS A 22 0.34 0.66 -22.96
CA LYS A 22 0.12 2.11 -22.72
C LYS A 22 0.79 2.61 -21.45
N VAL A 23 1.10 1.72 -20.50
CA VAL A 23 1.57 2.06 -19.15
C VAL A 23 3.07 1.82 -18.99
N LYS A 24 3.69 1.10 -19.91
CA LYS A 24 5.15 0.80 -19.90
C LYS A 24 6.04 2.05 -19.89
N ASP A 25 5.52 3.16 -20.36
CA ASP A 25 6.25 4.42 -20.49
C ASP A 25 5.86 5.45 -19.42
N LEU A 26 5.09 5.05 -18.38
CA LEU A 26 4.72 5.92 -17.28
C LEU A 26 5.70 5.74 -16.12
N ASP A 27 6.43 6.78 -15.80
CA ASP A 27 7.15 6.89 -14.54
C ASP A 27 6.16 7.03 -13.37
N ASP A 28 6.39 6.33 -12.25
CA ASP A 28 5.60 6.42 -11.00
C ASP A 28 4.11 6.05 -11.15
N CYS A 29 3.82 4.86 -11.68
CA CYS A 29 2.45 4.33 -11.78
C CYS A 29 2.07 3.47 -10.59
N VAL A 30 0.87 3.69 -10.03
CA VAL A 30 0.29 2.86 -8.97
C VAL A 30 -0.96 2.16 -9.49
N TYR A 31 -0.98 0.82 -9.38
CA TYR A 31 -2.13 0.00 -9.72
C TYR A 31 -2.90 -0.39 -8.46
N ASP A 32 -4.16 0.00 -8.38
CA ASP A 32 -5.06 -0.45 -7.31
C ASP A 32 -5.95 -1.60 -7.80
N PHE A 33 -5.78 -2.77 -7.18
CA PHE A 33 -6.53 -3.97 -7.53
C PHE A 33 -7.62 -4.27 -6.49
N GLY A 34 -8.87 -4.21 -6.91
CA GLY A 34 -10.02 -4.53 -6.06
C GLY A 34 -10.23 -6.04 -5.77
N GLY A 35 -9.44 -6.93 -6.36
CA GLY A 35 -9.49 -8.39 -6.19
C GLY A 35 -8.70 -9.15 -7.25
N PHE A 36 -8.27 -10.37 -6.92
CA PHE A 36 -7.33 -11.16 -7.73
C PHE A 36 -7.92 -12.03 -8.83
N SER A 37 -9.22 -12.12 -8.96
CA SER A 37 -9.87 -13.09 -9.88
C SER A 37 -9.90 -12.67 -11.35
N ALA A 38 -9.31 -11.55 -11.73
CA ALA A 38 -9.34 -11.07 -13.12
C ALA A 38 -8.13 -11.57 -13.91
N SER A 39 -8.36 -12.17 -15.05
CA SER A 39 -7.33 -12.53 -16.02
C SER A 39 -6.57 -11.25 -16.43
N GLY A 40 -5.23 -11.30 -16.41
CA GLY A 40 -4.37 -10.15 -16.74
C GLY A 40 -3.79 -9.40 -15.52
N VAL A 41 -4.34 -9.56 -14.31
CA VAL A 41 -3.77 -8.96 -13.09
C VAL A 41 -2.37 -9.52 -12.81
N LEU A 42 -2.17 -10.82 -12.98
CA LEU A 42 -0.87 -11.46 -12.78
C LEU A 42 0.19 -10.98 -13.76
N ASP A 43 -0.20 -10.64 -14.99
CA ASP A 43 0.71 -10.08 -15.99
C ASP A 43 1.17 -8.66 -15.60
N ILE A 44 0.28 -7.87 -14.99
CA ILE A 44 0.64 -6.56 -14.45
C ILE A 44 1.57 -6.73 -13.25
N ILE A 45 1.22 -7.58 -12.28
CA ILE A 45 2.02 -7.87 -11.07
C ILE A 45 3.44 -8.29 -11.45
N LYS A 46 3.62 -9.13 -12.47
CA LYS A 46 4.92 -9.57 -12.96
C LYS A 46 5.83 -8.41 -13.39
N ASN A 47 5.24 -7.32 -13.86
CA ASN A 47 5.96 -6.15 -14.37
C ASN A 47 6.03 -4.98 -13.36
N CYS A 48 5.48 -5.14 -12.16
CA CYS A 48 5.60 -4.14 -11.10
C CYS A 48 6.96 -4.24 -10.41
N ASP A 49 7.55 -3.10 -10.07
CA ASP A 49 8.79 -3.05 -9.27
C ASP A 49 8.55 -3.59 -7.86
N VAL A 50 7.39 -3.31 -7.29
CA VAL A 50 6.99 -3.74 -5.95
C VAL A 50 5.49 -4.01 -5.86
N VAL A 51 5.11 -5.02 -5.11
CA VAL A 51 3.71 -5.34 -4.79
C VAL A 51 3.45 -5.07 -3.32
N ILE A 52 2.48 -4.21 -3.03
CA ILE A 52 2.10 -3.86 -1.67
C ILE A 52 0.81 -4.58 -1.31
N ILE A 53 0.83 -5.38 -0.22
CA ILE A 53 -0.32 -6.17 0.23
C ILE A 53 -0.77 -5.65 1.60
N PRO A 54 -1.97 -5.06 1.71
CA PRO A 54 -2.51 -4.64 2.99
C PRO A 54 -3.05 -5.83 3.79
N CYS A 55 -2.88 -5.78 5.11
CA CYS A 55 -3.46 -6.72 6.07
C CYS A 55 -4.12 -5.95 7.21
N LEU A 56 -5.40 -6.19 7.45
CA LEU A 56 -6.14 -5.66 8.58
C LEU A 56 -6.02 -6.61 9.79
N PRO A 57 -6.22 -6.14 11.04
CA PRO A 57 -6.12 -6.95 12.25
C PRO A 57 -7.34 -7.87 12.44
N THR A 58 -7.68 -8.62 11.39
CA THR A 58 -8.77 -9.60 11.42
C THR A 58 -8.32 -10.90 10.76
N TYR A 59 -8.80 -12.02 11.29
CA TYR A 59 -8.47 -13.34 10.76
C TYR A 59 -8.79 -13.49 9.27
N ASN A 60 -9.95 -12.97 8.83
CA ASN A 60 -10.34 -13.04 7.42
C ASN A 60 -9.39 -12.25 6.52
N SER A 61 -8.95 -11.07 6.95
CA SER A 61 -7.97 -10.27 6.20
C SER A 61 -6.62 -10.99 6.14
N PHE A 62 -6.19 -11.57 7.25
CA PHE A 62 -4.97 -12.34 7.32
C PHE A 62 -4.98 -13.56 6.35
N ILE A 63 -6.06 -14.35 6.34
CA ILE A 63 -6.17 -15.48 5.40
C ILE A 63 -6.08 -15.02 3.95
N ARG A 64 -6.79 -13.95 3.58
CA ARG A 64 -6.69 -13.37 2.22
C ARG A 64 -5.29 -12.87 1.89
N THR A 65 -4.60 -12.27 2.86
CA THR A 65 -3.19 -11.87 2.70
C THR A 65 -2.30 -13.07 2.40
N VAL A 66 -2.47 -14.17 3.15
CA VAL A 66 -1.73 -15.44 2.94
C VAL A 66 -2.01 -16.02 1.54
N GLU A 67 -3.29 -16.08 1.13
CA GLU A 67 -3.70 -16.56 -0.19
C GLU A 67 -3.05 -15.72 -1.29
N THR A 68 -3.11 -14.38 -1.16
CA THR A 68 -2.49 -13.45 -2.10
C THR A 68 -0.98 -13.64 -2.19
N ILE A 69 -0.27 -13.73 -1.07
CA ILE A 69 1.18 -13.97 -1.06
C ILE A 69 1.51 -15.27 -1.79
N ASN A 70 0.82 -16.35 -1.48
CA ASN A 70 1.04 -17.66 -2.09
C ASN A 70 0.82 -17.63 -3.61
N GLU A 71 -0.14 -16.86 -4.08
CA GLU A 71 -0.43 -16.72 -5.51
C GLU A 71 0.65 -15.94 -6.25
N ILE A 72 1.20 -14.89 -5.64
CA ILE A 72 2.06 -13.93 -6.37
C ILE A 72 3.55 -14.08 -6.10
N ILE A 73 3.98 -14.71 -5.00
CA ILE A 73 5.40 -14.73 -4.58
C ILE A 73 6.33 -15.38 -5.63
N SER A 74 5.83 -16.35 -6.38
CA SER A 74 6.58 -16.98 -7.48
C SER A 74 6.63 -16.12 -8.75
N ILE A 75 5.74 -15.13 -8.87
CA ILE A 75 5.59 -14.26 -10.03
C ILE A 75 6.39 -12.97 -9.81
N ASN A 76 6.22 -12.37 -8.63
CA ASN A 76 6.95 -11.19 -8.19
C ASN A 76 7.31 -11.31 -6.70
N PRO A 77 8.59 -11.61 -6.36
CA PRO A 77 9.02 -11.74 -4.97
C PRO A 77 9.21 -10.39 -4.26
N ASN A 78 9.14 -9.26 -4.97
CA ASN A 78 9.30 -7.92 -4.41
C ASN A 78 8.02 -7.48 -3.69
N ILE A 79 7.68 -8.16 -2.61
CA ILE A 79 6.48 -7.88 -1.80
C ILE A 79 6.84 -6.99 -0.61
N ILE A 80 5.91 -6.12 -0.24
CA ILE A 80 5.87 -5.36 1.01
C ILE A 80 4.51 -5.60 1.67
N LEU A 81 4.49 -5.91 2.96
CA LEU A 81 3.26 -6.03 3.74
C LEU A 81 2.93 -4.73 4.47
N LEU A 82 1.67 -4.32 4.44
CA LEU A 82 1.16 -3.21 5.23
C LEU A 82 0.17 -3.72 6.28
N ALA A 83 0.63 -3.86 7.51
CA ALA A 83 -0.22 -4.08 8.67
C ALA A 83 -0.94 -2.76 9.00
N THR A 84 -2.23 -2.66 8.71
CA THR A 84 -2.92 -1.36 8.73
C THR A 84 -4.15 -1.36 9.63
N ASN A 85 -4.53 -0.15 10.09
CA ASN A 85 -5.78 0.13 10.77
C ASN A 85 -5.97 -0.60 12.10
N TYR A 86 -4.89 -1.04 12.76
CA TYR A 86 -4.97 -1.56 14.12
C TYR A 86 -5.17 -0.42 15.14
N LYS A 87 -5.90 -0.70 16.21
CA LYS A 87 -6.33 0.33 17.17
C LYS A 87 -5.60 0.25 18.49
N ASP A 88 -5.25 -0.95 18.91
CA ASP A 88 -4.64 -1.22 20.20
C ASP A 88 -3.51 -2.27 20.10
N ASP A 89 -2.85 -2.50 21.22
CA ASP A 89 -1.67 -3.37 21.30
C ASP A 89 -2.02 -4.85 21.03
N ARG A 90 -3.29 -5.29 21.26
CA ARG A 90 -3.72 -6.66 20.96
C ARG A 90 -3.84 -6.90 19.47
N GLU A 91 -4.40 -5.91 18.75
CA GLU A 91 -4.50 -5.97 17.29
C GLU A 91 -3.12 -5.89 16.65
N GLU A 92 -2.20 -5.09 17.20
CA GLU A 92 -0.80 -5.00 16.78
C GLU A 92 -0.08 -6.34 16.99
N GLU A 93 -0.16 -6.91 18.20
CA GLU A 93 0.44 -8.20 18.52
C GLU A 93 -0.10 -9.34 17.63
N PHE A 94 -1.39 -9.32 17.31
CA PHE A 94 -1.97 -10.27 16.36
C PHE A 94 -1.29 -10.16 15.00
N LEU A 95 -1.15 -8.96 14.43
CA LEU A 95 -0.50 -8.74 13.15
C LEU A 95 0.98 -9.14 13.17
N GLU A 96 1.73 -8.77 14.21
CA GLU A 96 3.12 -9.16 14.39
C GLU A 96 3.29 -10.69 14.46
N ASN A 97 2.46 -11.34 15.27
CA ASN A 97 2.51 -12.78 15.44
C ASN A 97 2.18 -13.54 14.14
N GLU A 98 1.23 -13.07 13.38
CA GLU A 98 0.79 -13.76 12.17
C GLU A 98 1.65 -13.41 10.93
N LEU A 99 2.10 -12.17 10.80
CA LEU A 99 2.90 -11.74 9.66
C LEU A 99 4.39 -11.99 9.86
N ASP A 100 5.00 -11.46 10.92
CA ASP A 100 6.45 -11.51 11.11
C ASP A 100 6.97 -12.93 11.37
N LYS A 101 6.18 -13.80 12.01
CA LYS A 101 6.57 -15.19 12.22
C LYS A 101 6.55 -16.02 10.95
N ARG A 102 5.62 -15.74 10.03
CA ARG A 102 5.46 -16.49 8.79
C ARG A 102 6.28 -15.96 7.64
N TYR A 103 6.43 -14.63 7.58
CA TYR A 103 7.00 -13.92 6.43
C TYR A 103 8.19 -13.04 6.83
N LYS A 104 9.14 -13.60 7.58
CA LYS A 104 10.33 -12.91 8.12
C LYS A 104 11.17 -12.19 7.07
N ASP A 105 11.16 -12.70 5.84
CA ASP A 105 11.92 -12.15 4.72
C ASP A 105 11.15 -11.09 3.93
N ILE A 106 9.86 -10.88 4.23
CA ILE A 106 9.04 -9.86 3.59
C ILE A 106 8.96 -8.64 4.50
N PRO A 107 9.42 -7.46 4.06
CA PRO A 107 9.33 -6.24 4.84
C PRO A 107 7.89 -5.91 5.23
N THR A 108 7.62 -5.73 6.52
CA THR A 108 6.30 -5.37 7.05
C THR A 108 6.36 -3.97 7.67
N PHE A 109 5.37 -3.14 7.35
CA PHE A 109 5.21 -1.79 7.90
C PHE A 109 3.87 -1.70 8.65
N TYR A 110 3.90 -1.05 9.83
CA TYR A 110 2.79 -1.04 10.77
C TYR A 110 2.14 0.34 10.86
N PHE A 111 0.90 0.46 10.40
CA PHE A 111 0.14 1.70 10.41
C PHE A 111 -1.05 1.63 11.36
N LYS A 112 -0.86 2.17 12.56
CA LYS A 112 -1.95 2.34 13.52
C LYS A 112 -3.07 3.20 12.94
N ASN A 113 -4.31 2.90 13.31
CA ASN A 113 -5.45 3.75 12.94
C ASN A 113 -5.15 5.21 13.28
N SER A 114 -5.22 6.08 12.30
CA SER A 114 -4.85 7.49 12.46
C SER A 114 -5.78 8.41 11.68
N LYS A 115 -6.13 9.52 12.32
CA LYS A 115 -6.96 10.57 11.70
C LYS A 115 -6.31 11.19 10.46
N ILE A 116 -5.00 11.10 10.30
CA ILE A 116 -4.31 11.65 9.14
C ILE A 116 -4.82 11.03 7.83
N VAL A 117 -5.17 9.74 7.84
CA VAL A 117 -5.68 9.03 6.65
C VAL A 117 -7.03 9.60 6.23
N ASN A 118 -7.96 9.74 7.20
CA ASN A 118 -9.28 10.33 6.93
C ASN A 118 -9.17 11.81 6.53
N ASN A 119 -8.27 12.56 7.15
CA ASN A 119 -8.07 13.97 6.83
C ASN A 119 -7.46 14.13 5.42
N ALA A 120 -6.53 13.27 5.03
CA ALA A 120 -6.00 13.26 3.67
C ALA A 120 -7.11 13.07 2.62
N ALA A 121 -7.95 12.07 2.83
CA ALA A 121 -9.08 11.78 1.94
C ALA A 121 -10.11 12.92 1.90
N ASN A 122 -10.46 13.48 3.08
CA ASN A 122 -11.50 14.52 3.18
C ASN A 122 -11.06 15.87 2.62
N TYR A 123 -9.80 16.23 2.76
CA TYR A 123 -9.28 17.56 2.36
C TYR A 123 -8.49 17.52 1.05
N GLY A 124 -8.24 16.35 0.47
CA GLY A 124 -7.43 16.22 -0.74
C GLY A 124 -5.96 16.62 -0.52
N LEU A 125 -5.45 16.47 0.70
CA LEU A 125 -4.08 16.82 1.08
C LEU A 125 -3.21 15.57 1.22
N SER A 126 -1.95 15.69 0.86
CA SER A 126 -0.96 14.65 1.12
C SER A 126 -0.65 14.50 2.61
N PHE A 127 -0.14 13.34 3.02
CA PHE A 127 0.35 13.14 4.40
C PHE A 127 1.46 14.12 4.78
N THR A 128 2.28 14.54 3.81
CA THR A 128 3.35 15.52 4.03
C THR A 128 2.79 16.91 4.33
N GLU A 129 1.77 17.36 3.61
CA GLU A 129 1.10 18.64 3.86
C GLU A 129 0.44 18.64 5.23
N LEU A 130 -0.36 17.62 5.54
CA LEU A 130 -1.02 17.48 6.84
C LEU A 130 -0.02 17.42 8.01
N TYR A 131 1.08 16.69 7.85
CA TYR A 131 2.13 16.63 8.87
C TYR A 131 2.78 18.00 9.10
N ASN A 132 3.02 18.78 8.04
CA ASN A 132 3.69 20.08 8.11
C ASN A 132 2.76 21.26 8.38
N GLU A 133 1.48 21.07 8.49
CA GLU A 133 0.48 22.12 8.68
C GLU A 133 0.78 23.00 9.90
N ASN A 134 1.11 22.39 11.03
CA ASN A 134 1.46 23.12 12.27
C ASN A 134 2.22 22.20 13.27
N SER A 135 2.64 22.76 14.40
CA SER A 135 3.39 22.03 15.42
C SER A 135 2.57 20.91 16.11
N LEU A 136 1.26 21.11 16.25
CA LEU A 136 0.37 20.11 16.83
C LEU A 136 0.18 18.93 15.87
N SER A 137 0.01 19.19 14.57
CA SER A 137 -0.05 18.19 13.52
C SER A 137 1.22 17.35 13.49
N LYS A 138 2.40 17.98 13.54
CA LYS A 138 3.69 17.29 13.63
C LYS A 138 3.75 16.34 14.82
N ARG A 139 3.32 16.79 15.99
CA ARG A 139 3.32 15.96 17.21
C ARG A 139 2.32 14.80 17.10
N SER A 140 1.11 15.08 16.63
CA SER A 140 0.02 14.11 16.58
C SER A 140 0.24 13.02 15.53
N TYR A 141 0.88 13.33 14.42
CA TYR A 141 1.08 12.42 13.29
C TYR A 141 2.50 11.86 13.19
N SER A 142 3.38 12.16 14.17
CA SER A 142 4.81 11.80 14.10
C SER A 142 5.04 10.30 13.92
N SER A 143 4.35 9.44 14.66
CA SER A 143 4.49 7.99 14.56
C SER A 143 4.09 7.49 13.17
N PHE A 144 2.90 7.86 12.70
CA PHE A 144 2.42 7.51 11.36
C PHE A 144 3.38 8.01 10.26
N PHE A 145 3.81 9.26 10.37
CA PHE A 145 4.67 9.89 9.35
C PHE A 145 6.07 9.28 9.31
N ASN A 146 6.61 8.86 10.43
CA ASN A 146 7.89 8.15 10.48
C ASN A 146 7.80 6.81 9.76
N GLU A 147 6.74 6.03 10.00
CA GLU A 147 6.53 4.75 9.32
C GLU A 147 6.27 4.94 7.83
N TYR A 148 5.49 5.94 7.45
CA TYR A 148 5.27 6.33 6.07
C TYR A 148 6.59 6.64 5.32
N ARG A 149 7.50 7.38 5.96
CA ARG A 149 8.82 7.68 5.38
C ARG A 149 9.67 6.41 5.22
N ARG A 150 9.61 5.48 6.17
CA ARG A 150 10.28 4.18 6.09
C ARG A 150 9.74 3.36 4.92
N LEU A 151 8.43 3.31 4.76
CA LEU A 151 7.77 2.67 3.62
C LEU A 151 8.23 3.26 2.28
N LEU A 152 8.17 4.60 2.12
CA LEU A 152 8.61 5.24 0.88
C LEU A 152 10.08 4.95 0.55
N LYS A 153 10.94 4.89 1.57
CA LYS A 153 12.34 4.49 1.38
C LYS A 153 12.48 3.05 0.91
N ALA A 154 11.68 2.13 1.47
CA ALA A 154 11.69 0.73 1.08
C ALA A 154 11.18 0.53 -0.36
N ILE A 155 10.12 1.23 -0.76
CA ILE A 155 9.63 1.21 -2.14
C ILE A 155 10.74 1.64 -3.10
N ARG A 156 11.34 2.82 -2.88
CA ARG A 156 12.42 3.36 -3.73
C ARG A 156 13.67 2.49 -3.81
N SER A 157 13.91 1.64 -2.81
CA SER A 157 15.07 0.73 -2.83
C SER A 157 14.82 -0.54 -3.64
N LYS A 158 13.56 -0.77 -4.07
CA LYS A 158 13.14 -1.93 -4.87
C LYS A 158 12.84 -1.55 -6.34
N SER A 159 12.63 -0.25 -6.60
CA SER A 159 12.45 0.34 -7.94
C SER A 159 13.81 0.59 -8.67
#